data_de0626bba22953b783a15c41130614ef
#
_entry.id   de0626bba22953b783a15c41130614ef
#
_cell.length_a   1.000
_cell.length_b   1.000
_cell.length_c   1.000
_cell.angle_alpha   90.00
_cell.angle_beta   90.00
_cell.angle_gamma   90.00
#
_symmetry.space_group_name_H-M   'P 1'
#
loop_
_entity.id
_entity.type
_entity.pdbx_description
1 polymer ?
#
loop_
_entity_poly.entity_id
_entity_poly.type
_entity_poly.pdbx_seq_one_letter_code
_entity_poly.pdbx_strand_id
1 'polypeptide(L)'
;MIGTLALALLVSAGPIPPCAAELFRIGRSTNANEVVYLARRGPDGALDPDEPLAAEWHMLAEDGHREGLNFIEKLLAYGFSVDPAPSGGGFVVVLKAKKDRPVKLTLRDGCPSASLTIAGRPALLRRIFVQAEEGGGLIPSVAWADLEGADPATGARITERVVPE
;
A
#
# COMPACT_ATOMS: atom_id res chain seq x y z
N MET A 1 32.29 -42.89 -32.12
CA MET A 1 31.83 -41.52 -31.89
C MET A 1 30.40 -41.59 -31.37
N ILE A 2 30.21 -41.32 -30.07
CA ILE A 2 28.89 -41.39 -29.44
C ILE A 2 28.47 -39.91 -29.21
N GLY A 3 27.51 -39.46 -30.02
CA GLY A 3 26.95 -38.10 -29.90
C GLY A 3 25.97 -38.01 -28.73
N THR A 4 26.31 -37.21 -27.74
CA THR A 4 25.43 -36.92 -26.61
C THR A 4 24.37 -35.91 -27.04
N LEU A 5 23.11 -36.35 -27.15
CA LEU A 5 21.96 -35.49 -27.42
C LEU A 5 21.61 -34.76 -26.13
N ALA A 6 21.88 -33.45 -26.05
CA ALA A 6 21.43 -32.62 -24.96
C ALA A 6 19.94 -32.28 -25.14
N LEU A 7 19.08 -32.83 -24.29
CA LEU A 7 17.67 -32.54 -24.25
C LEU A 7 17.47 -31.21 -23.50
N ALA A 8 17.23 -30.12 -24.22
CA ALA A 8 16.89 -28.83 -23.62
C ALA A 8 15.45 -28.88 -23.07
N LEU A 9 15.31 -28.91 -21.75
CA LEU A 9 14.05 -28.75 -21.07
C LEU A 9 13.57 -27.29 -21.24
N LEU A 10 12.61 -27.08 -22.13
CA LEU A 10 11.84 -25.84 -22.19
C LEU A 10 10.95 -25.75 -20.92
N VAL A 11 11.42 -25.00 -19.93
CA VAL A 11 10.59 -24.62 -18.80
C VAL A 11 9.53 -23.64 -19.33
N SER A 12 8.32 -24.13 -19.56
CA SER A 12 7.17 -23.30 -19.89
C SER A 12 6.83 -22.46 -18.65
N ALA A 13 7.13 -21.16 -18.70
CA ALA A 13 6.66 -20.24 -17.69
C ALA A 13 5.11 -20.23 -17.75
N GLY A 14 4.47 -20.74 -16.73
CA GLY A 14 3.02 -20.67 -16.58
C GLY A 14 2.56 -19.20 -16.56
N PRO A 15 1.25 -18.92 -16.79
CA PRO A 15 0.73 -17.57 -16.75
C PRO A 15 1.04 -16.93 -15.38
N ILE A 16 1.66 -15.74 -15.42
CA ILE A 16 1.93 -14.95 -14.20
C ILE A 16 0.58 -14.67 -13.56
N PRO A 17 0.37 -15.02 -12.27
CA PRO A 17 -0.90 -14.76 -11.61
C PRO A 17 -1.18 -13.26 -11.61
N PRO A 18 -2.44 -12.84 -11.81
CA PRO A 18 -2.80 -11.43 -11.82
C PRO A 18 -2.42 -10.79 -10.48
N CYS A 19 -1.70 -9.67 -10.54
CA CYS A 19 -1.35 -8.90 -9.35
C CYS A 19 -2.59 -8.25 -8.74
N ALA A 20 -2.71 -8.26 -7.40
CA ALA A 20 -3.71 -7.46 -6.72
C ALA A 20 -3.43 -5.96 -6.97
N ALA A 21 -4.47 -5.21 -7.35
CA ALA A 21 -4.37 -3.76 -7.46
C ALA A 21 -4.28 -3.10 -6.07
N GLU A 22 -4.94 -3.66 -5.08
CA GLU A 22 -4.92 -3.17 -3.70
C GLU A 22 -3.55 -3.40 -3.05
N LEU A 23 -2.99 -2.32 -2.52
CA LEU A 23 -1.69 -2.32 -1.85
C LEU A 23 -1.84 -2.37 -0.33
N PHE A 24 -2.59 -1.43 0.20
CA PHE A 24 -2.87 -1.31 1.63
C PHE A 24 -4.15 -0.51 1.86
N ARG A 25 -4.61 -0.49 3.11
CA ARG A 25 -5.80 0.25 3.52
C ARG A 25 -5.60 1.01 4.82
N ILE A 26 -6.38 2.08 4.99
CA ILE A 26 -6.47 2.83 6.25
C ILE A 26 -7.87 2.66 6.79
N GLY A 27 -7.98 2.01 7.96
CA GLY A 27 -9.21 1.90 8.73
C GLY A 27 -9.18 2.81 9.94
N ARG A 28 -10.35 3.02 10.55
CA ARG A 28 -10.52 3.86 11.74
C ARG A 28 -11.53 3.26 12.72
N SER A 29 -11.43 3.65 13.99
CA SER A 29 -12.32 3.14 15.04
C SER A 29 -13.75 3.68 14.98
N THR A 30 -14.02 4.76 14.25
CA THR A 30 -15.32 5.43 14.21
C THR A 30 -16.40 4.68 13.44
N ASN A 31 -16.01 3.91 12.42
CA ASN A 31 -16.89 3.04 11.64
C ASN A 31 -16.08 2.01 10.85
N ALA A 32 -16.75 1.09 10.16
CA ALA A 32 -16.11 0.03 9.40
C ALA A 32 -15.56 0.47 8.02
N ASN A 33 -15.82 1.72 7.59
CA ASN A 33 -15.34 2.19 6.28
C ASN A 33 -13.81 2.30 6.28
N GLU A 34 -13.20 1.90 5.17
CA GLU A 34 -11.76 1.94 4.98
C GLU A 34 -11.40 2.72 3.71
N VAL A 35 -10.30 3.45 3.74
CA VAL A 35 -9.71 3.99 2.51
C VAL A 35 -8.73 2.98 1.97
N VAL A 36 -8.91 2.58 0.71
CA VAL A 36 -8.08 1.60 0.03
C VAL A 36 -7.17 2.31 -0.95
N TYR A 37 -5.89 1.96 -0.91
CA TYR A 37 -4.87 2.49 -1.80
C TYR A 37 -4.54 1.46 -2.87
N LEU A 38 -4.67 1.88 -4.13
CA LEU A 38 -4.61 1.03 -5.31
C LEU A 38 -3.43 1.43 -6.18
N ALA A 39 -2.65 0.45 -6.63
CA ALA A 39 -1.64 0.69 -7.65
C ALA A 39 -2.31 0.91 -9.01
N ARG A 40 -1.82 1.92 -9.74
CA ARG A 40 -2.13 2.11 -11.15
C ARG A 40 -0.96 1.68 -12.01
N ARG A 41 -1.27 0.98 -13.09
CA ARG A 41 -0.28 0.42 -14.02
C ARG A 41 -0.58 0.89 -15.43
N GLY A 42 0.49 1.20 -16.16
CA GLY A 42 0.42 1.42 -17.59
C GLY A 42 0.20 0.12 -18.40
N PRO A 43 0.00 0.26 -19.72
CA PRO A 43 -0.22 -0.88 -20.62
C PRO A 43 0.95 -1.89 -20.67
N ASP A 44 2.15 -1.41 -20.38
CA ASP A 44 3.39 -2.19 -20.30
C ASP A 44 3.55 -2.99 -19.00
N GLY A 45 2.59 -2.80 -18.06
CA GLY A 45 2.63 -3.43 -16.76
C GLY A 45 3.52 -2.73 -15.72
N ALA A 46 4.23 -1.67 -16.09
CA ALA A 46 4.93 -0.80 -15.14
C ALA A 46 3.94 0.02 -14.30
N LEU A 47 4.41 0.61 -13.21
CA LEU A 47 3.63 1.61 -12.49
C LEU A 47 3.40 2.82 -13.40
N ASP A 48 2.18 3.37 -13.38
CA ASP A 48 1.84 4.56 -14.16
C ASP A 48 2.74 5.72 -13.72
N PRO A 49 3.49 6.36 -14.63
CA PRO A 49 4.44 7.40 -14.27
C PRO A 49 3.79 8.70 -13.79
N ASP A 50 2.56 8.97 -14.20
CA ASP A 50 1.85 10.21 -13.86
C ASP A 50 0.96 10.03 -12.61
N GLU A 51 0.35 8.86 -12.47
CA GLU A 51 -0.56 8.56 -11.36
C GLU A 51 -0.40 7.11 -10.88
N PRO A 52 0.74 6.75 -10.24
CA PRO A 52 1.03 5.36 -9.84
C PRO A 52 0.16 4.84 -8.70
N LEU A 53 -0.52 5.74 -7.98
CA LEU A 53 -1.33 5.42 -6.80
C LEU A 53 -2.68 6.15 -6.85
N ALA A 54 -3.74 5.44 -6.52
CA ALA A 54 -5.06 6.00 -6.28
C ALA A 54 -5.55 5.65 -4.88
N ALA A 55 -6.50 6.43 -4.35
CA ALA A 55 -7.17 6.15 -3.09
C ALA A 55 -8.67 6.34 -3.23
N GLU A 56 -9.45 5.42 -2.68
CA GLU A 56 -10.90 5.43 -2.69
C GLU A 56 -11.47 4.84 -1.41
N TRP A 57 -12.68 5.25 -1.06
CA TRP A 57 -13.43 4.63 0.03
C TRP A 57 -13.94 3.24 -0.34
N HIS A 58 -13.89 2.33 0.61
CA HIS A 58 -14.65 1.10 0.67
C HIS A 58 -15.68 1.23 1.79
N MET A 59 -16.94 1.43 1.43
CA MET A 59 -18.03 1.81 2.33
C MET A 59 -18.61 0.58 3.03
N LEU A 60 -17.78 -0.12 3.83
CA LEU A 60 -18.13 -1.37 4.51
C LEU A 60 -19.24 -1.22 5.57
N ALA A 61 -19.42 -0.01 6.11
CA ALA A 61 -20.52 0.29 7.04
C ALA A 61 -21.89 0.42 6.33
N GLU A 62 -21.89 0.40 5.00
CA GLU A 62 -23.07 0.54 4.16
C GLU A 62 -23.23 -0.74 3.31
N ASP A 63 -23.21 -0.62 1.99
CA ASP A 63 -23.38 -1.74 1.06
C ASP A 63 -22.07 -2.27 0.45
N GLY A 64 -20.92 -1.73 0.90
CA GLY A 64 -19.60 -2.12 0.41
C GLY A 64 -19.19 -1.50 -0.92
N HIS A 65 -19.93 -0.51 -1.43
CA HIS A 65 -19.55 0.16 -2.67
C HIS A 65 -18.23 0.95 -2.54
N ARG A 66 -17.68 1.34 -3.68
CA ARG A 66 -16.48 2.18 -3.77
C ARG A 66 -16.87 3.60 -4.14
N GLU A 67 -16.26 4.59 -3.50
CA GLU A 67 -16.40 5.99 -3.88
C GLU A 67 -15.09 6.77 -3.77
N GLY A 68 -14.98 7.83 -4.57
CA GLY A 68 -13.79 8.68 -4.56
C GLY A 68 -13.70 9.54 -3.30
N LEU A 69 -12.47 9.79 -2.84
CA LEU A 69 -12.21 10.76 -1.76
C LEU A 69 -12.61 12.18 -2.22
N ASN A 70 -13.30 12.90 -1.35
CA ASN A 70 -13.57 14.31 -1.59
C ASN A 70 -12.31 15.20 -1.36
N PHE A 71 -12.40 16.47 -1.72
CA PHE A 71 -11.26 17.40 -1.63
C PHE A 71 -10.73 17.56 -0.19
N ILE A 72 -11.61 17.65 0.80
CA ILE A 72 -11.23 17.84 2.20
C ILE A 72 -10.51 16.59 2.74
N GLU A 73 -11.01 15.42 2.43
CA GLU A 73 -10.39 14.14 2.81
C GLU A 73 -9.00 13.98 2.22
N LYS A 74 -8.82 14.36 0.94
CA LYS A 74 -7.51 14.39 0.28
C LYS A 74 -6.57 15.41 0.91
N LEU A 75 -7.09 16.57 1.34
CA LEU A 75 -6.29 17.62 1.91
C LEU A 75 -5.81 17.29 3.33
N LEU A 76 -6.66 16.73 4.17
CA LEU A 76 -6.43 16.62 5.61
C LEU A 76 -5.83 15.28 6.06
N ALA A 77 -6.36 14.15 5.60
CA ALA A 77 -6.05 12.86 6.21
C ALA A 77 -5.57 11.80 5.22
N TYR A 78 -6.33 11.55 4.15
CA TYR A 78 -6.09 10.41 3.26
C TYR A 78 -5.33 10.76 1.99
N GLY A 79 -5.02 12.05 1.80
CA GLY A 79 -4.20 12.49 0.68
C GLY A 79 -2.75 12.07 0.82
N PHE A 80 -2.05 12.14 -0.29
CA PHE A 80 -0.64 11.79 -0.38
C PHE A 80 0.05 12.65 -1.45
N SER A 81 1.36 12.72 -1.38
CA SER A 81 2.22 13.13 -2.50
C SER A 81 2.99 11.91 -3.02
N VAL A 82 3.35 11.97 -4.28
CA VAL A 82 4.13 10.92 -4.96
C VAL A 82 5.28 11.57 -5.70
N ASP A 83 6.48 11.12 -5.41
CA ASP A 83 7.69 11.55 -6.08
C ASP A 83 8.46 10.34 -6.63
N PRO A 84 9.13 10.45 -7.78
CA PRO A 84 10.01 9.40 -8.24
C PRO A 84 11.07 9.06 -7.19
N ALA A 85 11.35 7.76 -7.01
CA ALA A 85 12.37 7.33 -6.06
C ALA A 85 13.76 7.79 -6.52
N PRO A 86 14.60 8.39 -5.64
CA PRO A 86 15.93 8.88 -6.00
C PRO A 86 16.85 7.80 -6.60
N SER A 87 16.67 6.55 -6.19
CA SER A 87 17.43 5.39 -6.69
C SER A 87 16.88 4.81 -7.99
N GLY A 88 15.77 5.38 -8.53
CA GLY A 88 15.03 4.79 -9.64
C GLY A 88 14.20 3.57 -9.23
N GLY A 89 13.42 3.05 -10.17
CA GLY A 89 12.68 1.78 -9.99
C GLY A 89 11.42 1.86 -9.15
N GLY A 90 10.82 3.04 -8.97
CA GLY A 90 9.58 3.20 -8.25
C GLY A 90 9.33 4.62 -7.77
N PHE A 91 8.50 4.76 -6.75
CA PHE A 91 8.07 6.04 -6.20
C PHE A 91 8.18 6.07 -4.67
N VAL A 92 8.29 7.27 -4.14
CA VAL A 92 8.14 7.54 -2.70
C VAL A 92 6.79 8.22 -2.49
N VAL A 93 5.96 7.61 -1.68
CA VAL A 93 4.63 8.09 -1.31
C VAL A 93 4.69 8.64 0.11
N VAL A 94 4.29 9.88 0.30
CA VAL A 94 4.17 10.50 1.62
C VAL A 94 2.71 10.71 1.93
N LEU A 95 2.18 9.94 2.87
CA LEU A 95 0.81 10.08 3.36
C LEU A 95 0.71 11.34 4.21
N LYS A 96 -0.32 12.16 4.01
CA LYS A 96 -0.52 13.40 4.78
C LYS A 96 -0.72 13.13 6.27
N ALA A 97 -1.36 12.02 6.61
CA ALA A 97 -1.57 11.59 7.99
C ALA A 97 -0.30 11.10 8.70
N LYS A 98 0.76 10.71 7.96
CA LYS A 98 2.00 10.12 8.53
C LYS A 98 3.22 10.47 7.69
N LYS A 99 3.61 11.73 7.73
CA LYS A 99 4.68 12.28 6.87
C LYS A 99 6.08 11.77 7.20
N ASP A 100 6.31 11.37 8.45
CA ASP A 100 7.58 10.82 8.94
C ASP A 100 7.83 9.35 8.54
N ARG A 101 6.86 8.70 7.90
CA ARG A 101 6.93 7.30 7.45
C ARG A 101 6.64 7.20 5.94
N PRO A 102 7.58 7.58 5.07
CA PRO A 102 7.38 7.46 3.63
C PRO A 102 7.22 5.99 3.22
N VAL A 103 6.29 5.75 2.32
CA VAL A 103 6.01 4.44 1.73
C VAL A 103 6.73 4.35 0.39
N LYS A 104 7.50 3.28 0.17
CA LYS A 104 8.08 2.98 -1.13
C LYS A 104 7.08 2.16 -1.96
N LEU A 105 6.76 2.66 -3.13
CA LEU A 105 5.92 1.98 -4.11
C LEU A 105 6.82 1.45 -5.23
N THR A 106 6.89 0.14 -5.37
CA THR A 106 7.77 -0.53 -6.34
C THR A 106 7.07 -1.72 -6.97
N LEU A 107 7.67 -2.28 -8.03
CA LEU A 107 7.33 -3.61 -8.52
C LEU A 107 8.21 -4.64 -7.82
N ARG A 108 7.59 -5.66 -7.26
CA ARG A 108 8.25 -6.83 -6.71
C ARG A 108 7.73 -8.07 -7.43
N ASP A 109 8.62 -8.84 -8.04
CA ASP A 109 8.24 -9.98 -8.87
C ASP A 109 7.18 -9.63 -9.93
N GLY A 110 7.29 -8.43 -10.51
CA GLY A 110 6.36 -7.88 -11.50
C GLY A 110 5.04 -7.37 -10.92
N CYS A 111 4.82 -7.43 -9.61
CA CYS A 111 3.61 -6.96 -8.94
C CYS A 111 3.86 -5.70 -8.11
N PRO A 112 2.93 -4.72 -8.13
CA PRO A 112 3.01 -3.55 -7.26
C PRO A 112 3.07 -3.93 -5.78
N SER A 113 3.92 -3.26 -5.04
CA SER A 113 4.06 -3.43 -3.60
C SER A 113 4.34 -2.10 -2.92
N ALA A 114 3.73 -1.91 -1.75
CA ALA A 114 3.98 -0.79 -0.87
C ALA A 114 4.80 -1.27 0.34
N SER A 115 5.92 -0.63 0.63
CA SER A 115 6.78 -1.03 1.74
C SER A 115 7.25 0.18 2.55
N LEU A 116 7.44 -0.03 3.85
CA LEU A 116 8.02 0.94 4.77
C LEU A 116 8.68 0.20 5.93
N THR A 117 9.27 0.94 6.87
CA THR A 117 9.82 0.37 8.11
C THR A 117 8.71 0.27 9.15
N ILE A 118 8.45 -0.93 9.70
CA ILE A 118 7.56 -1.21 10.82
C ILE A 118 8.37 -1.89 11.92
N ALA A 119 8.32 -1.38 13.14
CA ALA A 119 9.09 -1.90 14.27
C ALA A 119 10.60 -2.06 13.96
N GLY A 120 11.18 -1.09 13.27
CA GLY A 120 12.60 -1.08 12.89
C GLY A 120 12.96 -2.05 11.74
N ARG A 121 12.01 -2.71 11.11
CA ARG A 121 12.25 -3.70 10.05
C ARG A 121 11.54 -3.33 8.74
N PRO A 122 12.13 -3.61 7.58
CA PRO A 122 11.43 -3.51 6.30
C PRO A 122 10.17 -4.39 6.30
N ALA A 123 9.03 -3.85 5.88
CA ALA A 123 7.77 -4.57 5.83
C ALA A 123 6.96 -4.19 4.58
N LEU A 124 6.21 -5.12 4.03
CA LEU A 124 5.16 -4.86 3.06
C LEU A 124 3.95 -4.34 3.83
N LEU A 125 3.58 -3.08 3.61
CA LEU A 125 2.44 -2.45 4.28
C LEU A 125 1.14 -3.15 3.84
N ARG A 126 0.27 -3.42 4.82
CA ARG A 126 -1.05 -4.04 4.60
C ARG A 126 -2.17 -3.17 5.10
N ARG A 127 -2.00 -2.63 6.30
CA ARG A 127 -3.05 -1.83 6.96
C ARG A 127 -2.44 -0.79 7.88
N ILE A 128 -3.12 0.35 7.96
CA ILE A 128 -2.96 1.34 9.03
C ILE A 128 -4.33 1.42 9.70
N PHE A 129 -4.40 1.16 11.01
CA PHE A 129 -5.62 1.34 11.77
C PHE A 129 -5.47 2.53 12.70
N VAL A 130 -6.41 3.46 12.64
CA VAL A 130 -6.38 4.71 13.40
C VAL A 130 -7.43 4.66 14.50
N GLN A 131 -7.00 4.78 15.74
CA GLN A 131 -7.88 4.99 16.88
C GLN A 131 -8.11 6.49 17.05
N ALA A 132 -9.34 6.94 16.82
CA ALA A 132 -9.76 8.30 17.09
C ALA A 132 -9.97 8.51 18.60
N GLU A 133 -9.71 9.71 19.09
CA GLU A 133 -10.09 10.13 20.44
C GLU A 133 -11.59 10.39 20.52
N GLU A 134 -12.21 10.02 21.63
CA GLU A 134 -13.60 10.36 21.92
C GLU A 134 -13.74 11.85 22.23
N GLY A 135 -14.73 12.51 21.64
CA GLY A 135 -15.08 13.92 21.95
C GLY A 135 -14.33 14.97 21.14
N GLY A 136 -13.63 14.61 20.07
CA GLY A 136 -12.96 15.55 19.17
C GLY A 136 -13.94 16.41 18.36
N GLY A 137 -13.52 17.65 18.01
CA GLY A 137 -14.27 18.58 17.18
C GLY A 137 -14.43 18.10 15.71
N LEU A 138 -14.56 19.05 14.78
CA LEU A 138 -14.73 18.78 13.34
C LEU A 138 -13.60 17.91 12.71
N ILE A 139 -12.41 17.91 13.31
CA ILE A 139 -11.30 17.05 12.94
C ILE A 139 -11.01 16.13 14.13
N PRO A 140 -11.27 14.81 14.04
CA PRO A 140 -10.95 13.90 15.11
C PRO A 140 -9.44 13.89 15.38
N SER A 141 -9.04 14.03 16.64
CA SER A 141 -7.67 13.75 17.06
C SER A 141 -7.42 12.24 17.07
N VAL A 142 -6.16 11.88 16.94
CA VAL A 142 -5.72 10.47 16.88
C VAL A 142 -5.11 10.10 18.23
N ALA A 143 -5.68 9.09 18.89
CA ALA A 143 -5.12 8.56 20.12
C ALA A 143 -3.87 7.71 19.84
N TRP A 144 -3.95 6.84 18.85
CA TRP A 144 -2.85 6.01 18.37
C TRP A 144 -3.18 5.42 17.00
N ALA A 145 -2.17 4.89 16.32
CA ALA A 145 -2.35 4.12 15.10
C ALA A 145 -1.52 2.82 15.14
N ASP A 146 -2.10 1.74 14.65
CA ASP A 146 -1.39 0.48 14.42
C ASP A 146 -0.98 0.39 12.95
N LEU A 147 0.31 0.19 12.73
CA LEU A 147 0.88 -0.16 11.43
C LEU A 147 0.96 -1.68 11.34
N GLU A 148 0.39 -2.25 10.31
CA GLU A 148 0.43 -3.70 10.05
C GLU A 148 1.07 -3.98 8.70
N GLY A 149 1.98 -4.90 8.68
CA GLY A 149 2.66 -5.33 7.47
C GLY A 149 3.07 -6.80 7.53
N ALA A 150 3.77 -7.21 6.49
CA ALA A 150 4.33 -8.55 6.39
C ALA A 150 5.83 -8.48 6.11
N ASP A 151 6.58 -9.37 6.71
CA ASP A 151 7.99 -9.57 6.39
C ASP A 151 8.14 -9.94 4.92
N PRO A 152 8.98 -9.23 4.14
CA PRO A 152 9.08 -9.48 2.70
C PRO A 152 9.60 -10.86 2.32
N ALA A 153 10.37 -11.52 3.18
CA ALA A 153 10.95 -12.82 2.90
C ALA A 153 10.07 -13.98 3.38
N THR A 154 9.48 -13.85 4.58
CA THR A 154 8.76 -14.94 5.23
C THR A 154 7.24 -14.80 5.19
N GLY A 155 6.72 -13.58 4.92
CA GLY A 155 5.29 -13.28 5.01
C GLY A 155 4.78 -13.14 6.46
N ALA A 156 5.66 -13.25 7.47
CA ALA A 156 5.28 -13.14 8.87
C ALA A 156 4.71 -11.75 9.17
N ARG A 157 3.64 -11.69 9.96
CA ARG A 157 3.02 -10.43 10.39
C ARG A 157 3.96 -9.59 11.23
N ILE A 158 4.06 -8.30 10.91
CA ILE A 158 4.80 -7.29 11.67
C ILE A 158 3.81 -6.20 12.06
N THR A 159 3.83 -5.77 13.31
CA THR A 159 2.95 -4.71 13.81
C THR A 159 3.73 -3.71 14.66
N GLU A 160 3.31 -2.45 14.63
CA GLU A 160 3.83 -1.38 15.47
C GLU A 160 2.72 -0.42 15.84
N ARG A 161 2.61 -0.09 17.13
CA ARG A 161 1.73 0.98 17.60
C ARG A 161 2.52 2.28 17.68
N VAL A 162 1.97 3.32 17.05
CA VAL A 162 2.51 4.68 17.10
C VAL A 162 1.50 5.61 17.78
N VAL A 163 2.00 6.47 18.65
CA VAL A 163 1.22 7.50 19.35
C VAL A 163 1.66 8.85 18.80
N PRO A 164 0.75 9.78 18.47
CA PRO A 164 1.12 11.13 18.10
C PRO A 164 1.90 11.82 19.24
N GLU A 165 2.89 12.62 18.87
CA GLU A 165 3.61 13.49 19.81
C GLU A 165 2.81 14.73 20.18
#